data_f5180e25fccd16b401929def22f4ff4c
#
_entry.id   f5180e25fccd16b401929def22f4ff4c
#
_cell.length_a   1.000
_cell.length_b   1.000
_cell.length_c   1.000
_cell.angle_alpha   90.00
_cell.angle_beta   90.00
_cell.angle_gamma   90.00
#
_symmetry.space_group_name_H-M   'P 1'
#
loop_
_entity.id
_entity.type
_entity.pdbx_description
1 polymer ?
#
loop_
_entity_poly.entity_id
_entity_poly.type
_entity_poly.pdbx_seq_one_letter_code
_entity_poly.pdbx_strand_id
1 'polypeptide(L)'
;MNTFNAVTAERSRSYRIVGVAGVLAAAVAVGVMFSLNANRKQPTGASPVGAVTSPTAAPVSSPASSPAPSAPASLVSDANLAAFVCSSSTISAKQSPATAFVDAIRTGSHVGYDRVVVEFKNGQPGSVSIKPQAGTTFNASPSGQSVKLAGSNGILIIIRGSDVHSAYSGVRDIRTRFAGLAEVRVLEDFEGQISLGLGASDKACYRASFLTNPVRLVIDIPTS
;
A
#
# COMPACT_ATOMS: atom_id res chain seq x y z
N MET A 1 -61.14 23.27 -20.54
CA MET A 1 -61.23 24.37 -19.57
C MET A 1 -60.89 23.83 -18.19
N ASN A 2 -59.86 24.21 -17.64
CA ASN A 2 -59.40 24.48 -16.29
C ASN A 2 -57.92 24.06 -16.11
N THR A 3 -57.12 25.10 -16.22
CA THR A 3 -55.70 25.15 -15.85
C THR A 3 -55.61 25.23 -14.33
N PHE A 4 -54.76 24.37 -13.71
CA PHE A 4 -54.23 24.60 -12.38
C PHE A 4 -52.73 24.66 -12.43
N ASN A 5 -52.19 25.89 -12.29
CA ASN A 5 -50.80 26.17 -11.98
C ASN A 5 -50.55 25.86 -10.51
N ALA A 6 -49.65 24.95 -10.22
CA ALA A 6 -49.05 24.80 -8.89
C ALA A 6 -47.66 25.39 -8.89
N VAL A 7 -47.53 26.55 -8.26
CA VAL A 7 -46.26 27.21 -7.94
C VAL A 7 -45.66 26.53 -6.71
N THR A 8 -44.53 25.82 -6.86
CA THR A 8 -43.80 25.26 -5.74
C THR A 8 -42.74 26.27 -5.30
N ALA A 9 -42.93 26.84 -4.10
CA ALA A 9 -42.00 27.78 -3.47
C ALA A 9 -40.73 27.07 -3.01
N GLU A 10 -39.58 27.49 -3.53
CA GLU A 10 -38.27 27.16 -3.01
C GLU A 10 -38.04 27.87 -1.66
N ARG A 11 -37.91 27.09 -0.61
CA ARG A 11 -37.43 27.58 0.69
C ARG A 11 -35.87 27.59 0.70
N SER A 12 -35.32 28.74 0.41
CA SER A 12 -33.91 29.05 0.69
C SER A 12 -33.68 29.06 2.21
N ARG A 13 -32.92 28.10 2.73
CA ARG A 13 -32.39 28.10 4.11
C ARG A 13 -31.04 28.79 4.10
N SER A 14 -31.05 30.07 4.49
CA SER A 14 -29.83 30.83 4.79
C SER A 14 -29.19 30.29 6.07
N TYR A 15 -28.03 29.68 5.99
CA TYR A 15 -27.20 29.40 7.17
C TYR A 15 -26.39 30.64 7.52
N ARG A 16 -26.69 31.23 8.67
CA ARG A 16 -25.90 32.31 9.27
C ARG A 16 -24.63 31.67 9.86
N ILE A 17 -23.49 32.06 9.31
CA ILE A 17 -22.16 31.75 9.84
C ILE A 17 -21.97 32.70 11.04
N VAL A 18 -21.92 32.14 12.25
CA VAL A 18 -21.48 32.87 13.44
C VAL A 18 -19.97 32.64 13.54
N GLY A 19 -19.22 33.70 13.27
CA GLY A 19 -17.79 33.70 13.49
C GLY A 19 -17.47 33.78 14.99
N VAL A 20 -16.65 32.86 15.47
CA VAL A 20 -15.97 32.99 16.75
C VAL A 20 -14.48 33.10 16.47
N ALA A 21 -14.00 34.33 16.61
CA ALA A 21 -12.57 34.60 16.66
C ALA A 21 -12.06 34.20 18.05
N GLY A 22 -11.17 33.23 18.11
CA GLY A 22 -10.44 32.86 19.32
C GLY A 22 -8.96 32.83 19.03
N VAL A 23 -8.28 33.92 19.34
CA VAL A 23 -6.82 34.04 19.36
C VAL A 23 -6.32 33.40 20.65
N LEU A 24 -5.49 32.37 20.55
CA LEU A 24 -4.65 31.92 21.67
C LEU A 24 -3.26 31.60 21.11
N ALA A 25 -2.35 32.55 21.30
CA ALA A 25 -0.93 32.37 21.13
C ALA A 25 -0.37 31.65 22.36
N ALA A 26 0.20 30.50 22.16
CA ALA A 26 1.05 29.87 23.17
C ALA A 26 2.41 29.58 22.53
N ALA A 27 3.38 30.44 22.84
CA ALA A 27 4.78 30.24 22.54
C ALA A 27 5.35 29.23 23.54
N VAL A 28 5.81 28.07 23.06
CA VAL A 28 6.65 27.16 23.83
C VAL A 28 8.02 27.13 23.20
N ALA A 29 8.96 27.80 23.87
CA ALA A 29 10.37 27.69 23.59
C ALA A 29 10.88 26.34 24.14
N VAL A 30 11.33 25.44 23.30
CA VAL A 30 12.05 24.23 23.70
C VAL A 30 13.51 24.41 23.32
N GLY A 31 14.34 24.49 24.35
CA GLY A 31 15.78 24.64 24.25
C GLY A 31 16.45 23.41 23.65
N VAL A 32 17.34 23.70 22.72
CA VAL A 32 18.26 22.71 22.11
C VAL A 32 19.40 22.47 23.08
N MET A 33 19.49 21.28 23.68
CA MET A 33 20.68 20.81 24.38
C MET A 33 21.57 20.07 23.39
N PHE A 34 22.59 20.75 22.90
CA PHE A 34 23.74 20.13 22.25
C PHE A 34 24.64 19.49 23.29
N SER A 35 24.70 18.19 23.35
CA SER A 35 25.76 17.46 24.08
C SER A 35 26.88 17.10 23.11
N LEU A 36 27.90 17.90 23.13
CA LEU A 36 29.20 17.56 22.55
C LEU A 36 29.88 16.52 23.45
N ASN A 37 29.99 15.29 23.01
CA ASN A 37 30.89 14.32 23.64
C ASN A 37 32.09 14.08 22.72
N ALA A 38 33.11 14.87 22.91
CA ALA A 38 34.43 14.68 22.33
C ALA A 38 35.25 13.82 23.28
N ASN A 39 36.05 12.96 22.70
CA ASN A 39 37.22 12.36 23.28
C ASN A 39 37.14 10.90 23.75
N ARG A 40 37.52 9.97 22.90
CA ARG A 40 38.22 8.79 23.33
C ARG A 40 39.45 8.53 22.45
N LYS A 41 40.58 8.63 23.16
CA LYS A 41 41.94 8.36 22.71
C LYS A 41 42.10 6.90 22.23
N GLN A 42 42.80 6.76 21.14
CA GLN A 42 43.33 5.53 20.59
C GLN A 42 44.57 5.10 21.39
N PRO A 43 44.70 3.85 21.81
CA PRO A 43 46.02 3.33 22.20
C PRO A 43 46.65 2.58 21.02
N THR A 44 47.79 3.08 20.64
CA THR A 44 48.83 2.37 19.88
C THR A 44 49.41 1.24 20.72
N GLY A 45 49.43 0.01 20.18
CA GLY A 45 50.08 -1.13 20.78
C GLY A 45 50.66 -2.04 19.70
N ALA A 46 51.95 -2.17 19.74
CA ALA A 46 52.83 -2.82 18.80
C ALA A 46 52.59 -4.31 18.57
N SER A 47 52.99 -4.76 17.39
CA SER A 47 53.18 -6.17 17.01
C SER A 47 54.26 -6.89 17.87
N PRO A 48 54.18 -8.23 17.95
CA PRO A 48 55.33 -8.98 17.49
C PRO A 48 54.98 -10.10 16.48
N VAL A 49 55.94 -10.28 15.61
CA VAL A 49 56.16 -11.34 14.65
C VAL A 49 56.33 -12.69 15.36
N GLY A 50 55.76 -13.75 14.83
CA GLY A 50 56.03 -15.10 15.30
C GLY A 50 55.40 -16.20 14.47
N ALA A 51 56.24 -16.76 13.60
CA ALA A 51 56.31 -18.19 13.18
C ALA A 51 55.19 -18.90 12.46
N VAL A 52 55.57 -19.27 11.27
CA VAL A 52 55.13 -20.28 10.31
C VAL A 52 54.88 -21.66 10.94
N THR A 53 53.73 -22.27 10.65
CA THR A 53 53.59 -23.73 10.40
C THR A 53 52.35 -23.99 9.53
N SER A 54 52.56 -24.49 8.33
CA SER A 54 51.63 -25.33 7.51
C SER A 54 51.97 -26.78 7.77
N PRO A 55 51.18 -27.74 7.28
CA PRO A 55 49.82 -27.83 6.79
C PRO A 55 49.05 -29.01 7.42
N THR A 56 47.75 -29.05 7.30
CA THR A 56 47.04 -30.34 7.34
C THR A 56 45.73 -30.22 6.56
N ALA A 57 45.49 -31.23 5.74
CA ALA A 57 44.47 -31.39 4.74
C ALA A 57 43.07 -31.17 5.25
N ALA A 58 42.26 -30.57 4.39
CA ALA A 58 40.82 -30.40 4.51
C ALA A 58 40.04 -31.74 4.47
N PRO A 59 38.98 -31.89 5.24
CA PRO A 59 37.89 -32.82 4.89
C PRO A 59 36.91 -32.13 3.95
N VAL A 60 36.61 -32.82 2.88
CA VAL A 60 35.63 -32.51 1.85
C VAL A 60 34.28 -32.25 2.51
N SER A 61 33.77 -31.04 2.40
CA SER A 61 32.39 -30.71 2.78
C SER A 61 31.43 -31.26 1.74
N SER A 62 30.54 -32.12 2.16
CA SER A 62 29.40 -32.59 1.38
C SER A 62 28.57 -31.41 0.85
N PRO A 63 28.04 -31.47 -0.38
CA PRO A 63 27.19 -30.45 -0.91
C PRO A 63 25.89 -30.37 -0.11
N ALA A 64 25.62 -29.20 0.45
CA ALA A 64 24.34 -28.89 1.06
C ALA A 64 23.22 -29.10 0.05
N SER A 65 22.26 -29.95 0.42
CA SER A 65 21.06 -30.18 -0.35
C SER A 65 20.33 -28.86 -0.58
N SER A 66 20.24 -28.46 -1.83
CA SER A 66 19.40 -27.33 -2.27
C SER A 66 17.95 -27.60 -1.85
N PRO A 67 17.23 -26.66 -1.23
CA PRO A 67 15.82 -26.87 -0.94
C PRO A 67 15.07 -27.08 -2.26
N ALA A 68 14.28 -28.15 -2.31
CA ALA A 68 13.43 -28.47 -3.45
C ALA A 68 12.52 -27.28 -3.76
N PRO A 69 12.28 -26.96 -5.04
CA PRO A 69 11.34 -25.90 -5.40
C PRO A 69 9.95 -26.27 -4.85
N SER A 70 9.39 -25.36 -4.05
CA SER A 70 8.01 -25.47 -3.57
C SER A 70 7.09 -25.69 -4.75
N ALA A 71 6.20 -26.66 -4.64
CA ALA A 71 5.22 -27.02 -5.66
C ALA A 71 4.51 -25.79 -6.21
N PRO A 72 4.23 -25.70 -7.51
CA PRO A 72 3.53 -24.57 -8.09
C PRO A 72 2.15 -24.48 -7.45
N ALA A 73 1.84 -23.28 -6.91
CA ALA A 73 0.49 -22.96 -6.46
C ALA A 73 -0.47 -23.26 -7.62
N SER A 74 -1.52 -24.03 -7.33
CA SER A 74 -2.54 -24.44 -8.28
C SER A 74 -2.92 -23.29 -9.20
N LEU A 75 -2.69 -23.44 -10.48
CA LEU A 75 -3.12 -22.52 -11.53
C LEU A 75 -4.64 -22.42 -11.45
N VAL A 76 -5.15 -21.32 -10.92
CA VAL A 76 -6.56 -20.98 -11.10
C VAL A 76 -6.70 -20.74 -12.60
N SER A 77 -7.47 -21.60 -13.28
CA SER A 77 -7.69 -21.50 -14.72
C SER A 77 -8.20 -20.09 -15.05
N ASP A 78 -7.53 -19.40 -15.96
CA ASP A 78 -7.90 -18.04 -16.41
C ASP A 78 -9.31 -17.95 -17.01
N ALA A 79 -9.92 -19.09 -17.33
CA ALA A 79 -11.25 -19.19 -17.93
C ALA A 79 -12.41 -18.65 -17.07
N ASN A 80 -12.19 -18.36 -15.78
CA ASN A 80 -13.23 -17.93 -14.85
C ASN A 80 -12.95 -16.56 -14.19
N LEU A 81 -12.00 -15.80 -14.71
CA LEU A 81 -11.67 -14.49 -14.18
C LEU A 81 -12.63 -13.43 -14.72
N ALA A 82 -13.08 -12.51 -13.86
CA ALA A 82 -13.94 -11.40 -14.27
C ALA A 82 -13.26 -10.54 -15.35
N ALA A 83 -14.07 -9.90 -16.21
CA ALA A 83 -13.55 -8.95 -17.19
C ALA A 83 -12.90 -7.74 -16.51
N PHE A 84 -11.91 -7.14 -17.19
CA PHE A 84 -11.34 -5.87 -16.76
C PHE A 84 -12.34 -4.73 -16.91
N VAL A 85 -12.38 -3.85 -15.92
CA VAL A 85 -13.21 -2.64 -15.91
C VAL A 85 -12.33 -1.40 -15.71
N CYS A 86 -12.72 -0.27 -16.33
CA CYS A 86 -12.01 1.00 -16.23
C CYS A 86 -12.85 2.06 -15.48
N SER A 87 -13.86 1.62 -14.73
CA SER A 87 -14.74 2.46 -13.92
C SER A 87 -14.58 2.18 -12.43
N SER A 88 -15.02 3.13 -11.61
CA SER A 88 -14.98 2.96 -10.15
C SER A 88 -15.91 1.84 -9.69
N SER A 89 -15.47 1.08 -8.69
CA SER A 89 -16.25 0.04 -8.03
C SER A 89 -16.04 0.04 -6.52
N THR A 90 -16.95 -0.62 -5.81
CA THR A 90 -16.82 -0.87 -4.36
C THR A 90 -17.19 -2.32 -4.06
N ILE A 91 -16.35 -2.99 -3.29
CA ILE A 91 -16.58 -4.34 -2.76
C ILE A 91 -16.80 -4.19 -1.26
N SER A 92 -17.92 -4.65 -0.74
CA SER A 92 -18.23 -4.61 0.69
C SER A 92 -18.27 -6.02 1.27
N ALA A 93 -17.73 -6.19 2.47
CA ALA A 93 -17.84 -7.44 3.21
C ALA A 93 -19.25 -7.60 3.78
N LYS A 94 -19.78 -8.83 3.78
CA LYS A 94 -21.00 -9.16 4.52
C LYS A 94 -20.78 -9.15 6.04
N GLN A 95 -19.57 -9.54 6.45
CA GLN A 95 -19.09 -9.51 7.82
C GLN A 95 -17.63 -9.10 7.78
N SER A 96 -17.22 -8.25 8.72
CA SER A 96 -15.83 -7.82 8.88
C SER A 96 -15.47 -7.77 10.36
N PRO A 97 -14.19 -7.98 10.74
CA PRO A 97 -13.71 -7.70 12.07
C PRO A 97 -13.76 -6.19 12.34
N ALA A 98 -13.56 -5.78 13.59
CA ALA A 98 -13.42 -4.36 13.93
C ALA A 98 -12.29 -3.71 13.10
N THR A 99 -11.17 -4.44 12.92
CA THR A 99 -10.05 -4.02 12.08
C THR A 99 -9.44 -5.26 11.40
N ALA A 100 -9.30 -5.22 10.09
CA ALA A 100 -8.53 -6.20 9.32
C ALA A 100 -7.08 -5.71 9.18
N PHE A 101 -6.11 -6.46 9.68
CA PHE A 101 -4.70 -6.07 9.64
C PHE A 101 -4.05 -6.52 8.33
N VAL A 102 -3.41 -5.61 7.62
CA VAL A 102 -2.59 -5.99 6.46
C VAL A 102 -1.39 -6.79 6.94
N ASP A 103 -1.21 -7.97 6.40
CA ASP A 103 -0.07 -8.85 6.68
C ASP A 103 1.01 -8.78 5.61
N ALA A 104 0.59 -8.71 4.34
CA ALA A 104 1.52 -8.62 3.23
C ALA A 104 0.94 -7.83 2.06
N ILE A 105 1.81 -7.13 1.33
CA ILE A 105 1.54 -6.56 0.02
C ILE A 105 2.56 -7.16 -0.94
N ARG A 106 2.08 -7.83 -1.98
CA ARG A 106 2.91 -8.52 -2.96
C ARG A 106 2.49 -8.15 -4.37
N THR A 107 3.45 -8.20 -5.30
CA THR A 107 3.23 -7.99 -6.72
C THR A 107 3.77 -9.17 -7.52
N GLY A 108 3.17 -9.47 -8.66
CA GLY A 108 3.63 -10.52 -9.57
C GLY A 108 3.18 -10.25 -11.00
N SER A 109 4.01 -10.65 -11.96
CA SER A 109 3.67 -10.57 -13.39
C SER A 109 3.14 -11.90 -13.87
N HIS A 110 2.11 -11.86 -14.70
CA HIS A 110 1.44 -13.00 -15.33
C HIS A 110 1.26 -12.73 -16.83
N VAL A 111 0.91 -13.77 -17.56
CA VAL A 111 0.57 -13.61 -18.98
C VAL A 111 -0.73 -12.81 -19.11
N GLY A 112 -0.66 -11.64 -19.74
CA GLY A 112 -1.82 -10.79 -19.99
C GLY A 112 -2.22 -9.84 -18.82
N TYR A 113 -1.61 -9.95 -17.66
CA TYR A 113 -1.87 -9.05 -16.53
C TYR A 113 -0.76 -9.06 -15.47
N ASP A 114 -0.67 -7.98 -14.72
CA ASP A 114 0.14 -7.90 -13.51
C ASP A 114 -0.78 -7.88 -12.29
N ARG A 115 -0.34 -8.48 -11.20
CA ARG A 115 -1.15 -8.71 -10.01
C ARG A 115 -0.60 -7.99 -8.78
N VAL A 116 -1.49 -7.35 -8.04
CA VAL A 116 -1.28 -6.88 -6.67
C VAL A 116 -2.10 -7.75 -5.73
N VAL A 117 -1.48 -8.20 -4.65
CA VAL A 117 -2.14 -8.97 -3.58
C VAL A 117 -1.94 -8.23 -2.27
N VAL A 118 -3.03 -7.90 -1.59
CA VAL A 118 -3.03 -7.43 -0.20
C VAL A 118 -3.62 -8.53 0.66
N GLU A 119 -2.79 -9.12 1.53
CA GLU A 119 -3.19 -10.19 2.44
C GLU A 119 -3.56 -9.61 3.80
N PHE A 120 -4.62 -10.15 4.40
CA PHE A 120 -5.13 -9.70 5.68
C PHE A 120 -5.12 -10.80 6.72
N LYS A 121 -4.73 -10.45 7.95
CA LYS A 121 -5.00 -11.23 9.16
C LYS A 121 -6.42 -10.95 9.65
N ASN A 122 -6.96 -11.89 10.41
CA ASN A 122 -8.23 -11.80 11.16
C ASN A 122 -9.50 -11.48 10.35
N GLY A 123 -9.45 -11.46 9.01
CA GLY A 123 -10.67 -11.37 8.19
C GLY A 123 -10.62 -10.33 7.07
N GLN A 124 -11.75 -10.18 6.40
CA GLN A 124 -11.92 -9.25 5.28
C GLN A 124 -12.21 -7.85 5.81
N PRO A 125 -11.58 -6.78 5.26
CA PRO A 125 -11.91 -5.40 5.61
C PRO A 125 -13.35 -5.04 5.25
N GLY A 126 -13.93 -4.04 5.92
CA GLY A 126 -15.34 -3.66 5.78
C GLY A 126 -15.72 -3.27 4.36
N SER A 127 -14.88 -2.48 3.68
CA SER A 127 -15.09 -2.16 2.26
C SER A 127 -13.79 -1.80 1.55
N VAL A 128 -13.79 -2.01 0.23
CA VAL A 128 -12.72 -1.61 -0.69
C VAL A 128 -13.34 -0.84 -1.84
N SER A 129 -12.96 0.43 -1.98
CA SER A 129 -13.33 1.25 -3.14
C SER A 129 -12.12 1.38 -4.06
N ILE A 130 -12.33 1.15 -5.36
CA ILE A 130 -11.30 1.20 -6.39
C ILE A 130 -11.70 2.27 -7.40
N LYS A 131 -10.82 3.25 -7.62
CA LYS A 131 -11.09 4.43 -8.43
C LYS A 131 -9.97 4.66 -9.45
N PRO A 132 -10.20 4.31 -10.72
CA PRO A 132 -9.31 4.71 -11.80
C PRO A 132 -9.25 6.24 -11.96
N GLN A 133 -8.09 6.75 -12.32
CA GLN A 133 -7.88 8.18 -12.60
C GLN A 133 -6.88 8.38 -13.74
N ALA A 134 -6.99 9.51 -14.43
CA ALA A 134 -5.97 9.97 -15.36
C ALA A 134 -4.75 10.49 -14.59
N GLY A 135 -3.55 10.12 -15.04
CA GLY A 135 -2.30 10.47 -14.38
C GLY A 135 -2.07 9.71 -13.08
N THR A 136 -0.88 9.87 -12.53
CA THR A 136 -0.40 9.11 -11.36
C THR A 136 -0.18 9.99 -10.12
N THR A 137 -0.76 11.20 -10.08
CA THR A 137 -0.66 12.08 -8.93
C THR A 137 -1.81 11.81 -7.97
N PHE A 138 -1.48 11.50 -6.74
CA PHE A 138 -2.41 11.22 -5.64
C PHE A 138 -2.19 12.22 -4.51
N ASN A 139 -3.24 12.53 -3.76
CA ASN A 139 -3.12 13.30 -2.53
C ASN A 139 -3.01 12.34 -1.35
N ALA A 140 -1.89 12.40 -0.64
CA ALA A 140 -1.71 11.64 0.60
C ALA A 140 -2.44 12.35 1.74
N SER A 141 -3.44 11.72 2.30
CA SER A 141 -4.10 12.16 3.53
C SER A 141 -3.33 11.64 4.76
N PRO A 142 -3.35 12.33 5.90
CA PRO A 142 -3.96 13.62 6.18
C PRO A 142 -3.09 14.83 5.79
N SER A 143 -1.86 14.61 5.30
CA SER A 143 -0.90 15.70 5.03
C SER A 143 -1.30 16.60 3.86
N GLY A 144 -2.18 16.13 2.97
CA GLY A 144 -2.54 16.81 1.73
C GLY A 144 -1.41 16.89 0.70
N GLN A 145 -0.28 16.24 0.95
CA GLN A 145 0.85 16.25 0.03
C GLN A 145 0.53 15.46 -1.24
N SER A 146 0.89 16.03 -2.38
CA SER A 146 0.79 15.33 -3.65
C SER A 146 1.93 14.33 -3.80
N VAL A 147 1.58 13.09 -4.10
CA VAL A 147 2.51 11.99 -4.36
C VAL A 147 2.34 11.55 -5.80
N LYS A 148 3.41 11.59 -6.59
CA LYS A 148 3.42 11.12 -7.97
C LYS A 148 4.08 9.75 -8.03
N LEU A 149 3.38 8.77 -8.58
CA LEU A 149 3.86 7.42 -8.84
C LEU A 149 4.40 7.28 -10.26
N ALA A 150 5.18 6.23 -10.50
CA ALA A 150 5.56 5.79 -11.83
C ALA A 150 4.32 5.30 -12.62
N GLY A 151 4.37 5.36 -13.95
CA GLY A 151 3.27 4.98 -14.83
C GLY A 151 2.62 6.17 -15.52
N SER A 152 1.57 5.91 -16.30
CA SER A 152 0.84 6.92 -17.08
C SER A 152 -0.52 7.27 -16.45
N ASN A 153 -1.19 6.29 -15.89
CA ASN A 153 -2.50 6.44 -15.24
C ASN A 153 -2.49 5.81 -13.85
N GLY A 154 -3.44 6.20 -13.01
CA GLY A 154 -3.49 5.79 -11.63
C GLY A 154 -4.75 5.01 -11.25
N ILE A 155 -4.64 4.17 -10.23
CA ILE A 155 -5.79 3.57 -9.57
C ILE A 155 -5.65 3.83 -8.07
N LEU A 156 -6.60 4.55 -7.49
CA LEU A 156 -6.71 4.77 -6.06
C LEU A 156 -7.55 3.66 -5.43
N ILE A 157 -6.99 2.98 -4.44
CA ILE A 157 -7.68 1.95 -3.66
C ILE A 157 -7.84 2.46 -2.25
N ILE A 158 -9.07 2.50 -1.75
CA ILE A 158 -9.41 2.90 -0.39
C ILE A 158 -9.98 1.69 0.33
N ILE A 159 -9.31 1.24 1.38
CA ILE A 159 -9.67 0.09 2.20
C ILE A 159 -10.12 0.62 3.57
N ARG A 160 -11.36 0.37 3.96
CA ARG A 160 -11.93 0.80 5.24
C ARG A 160 -12.10 -0.37 6.20
N GLY A 161 -11.93 -0.09 7.50
CA GLY A 161 -11.88 -1.10 8.53
C GLY A 161 -10.60 -1.91 8.46
N SER A 162 -9.48 -1.26 8.16
CA SER A 162 -8.17 -1.90 8.01
C SER A 162 -7.04 -0.99 8.49
N ASP A 163 -5.92 -1.61 8.80
CA ASP A 163 -4.71 -1.01 9.36
C ASP A 163 -3.48 -1.69 8.76
N VAL A 164 -2.48 -0.90 8.39
CA VAL A 164 -1.21 -1.39 7.83
C VAL A 164 -0.02 -1.22 8.79
N HIS A 165 -0.11 -0.40 9.83
CA HIS A 165 1.03 -0.16 10.72
C HIS A 165 1.17 -1.21 11.84
N SER A 166 0.09 -1.88 12.24
CA SER A 166 0.10 -2.79 13.38
C SER A 166 0.70 -4.16 13.07
N ALA A 167 0.64 -4.64 11.83
CA ALA A 167 1.07 -5.99 11.47
C ALA A 167 2.02 -6.04 10.27
N TYR A 168 1.99 -5.05 9.37
CA TYR A 168 2.78 -5.03 8.17
C TYR A 168 4.15 -4.37 8.39
N SER A 169 5.21 -5.14 8.21
CA SER A 169 6.60 -4.66 8.28
C SER A 169 7.29 -4.56 6.91
N GLY A 170 6.56 -4.78 5.83
CA GLY A 170 7.10 -4.78 4.47
C GLY A 170 7.28 -3.38 3.87
N VAL A 171 7.69 -3.38 2.61
CA VAL A 171 7.96 -2.16 1.84
C VAL A 171 6.65 -1.46 1.48
N ARG A 172 6.53 -0.16 1.78
CA ARG A 172 5.34 0.66 1.50
C ARG A 172 5.35 1.34 0.13
N ASP A 173 6.46 1.25 -0.60
CA ASP A 173 6.66 1.77 -1.96
C ASP A 173 7.34 0.68 -2.79
N ILE A 174 6.55 -0.04 -3.59
CA ILE A 174 7.00 -1.17 -4.39
C ILE A 174 7.03 -0.72 -5.85
N ARG A 175 8.23 -0.53 -6.38
CA ARG A 175 8.43 -0.26 -7.80
C ARG A 175 8.66 -1.55 -8.55
N THR A 176 7.94 -1.74 -9.63
CA THR A 176 8.06 -2.93 -10.48
C THR A 176 8.71 -2.57 -11.82
N ARG A 177 9.05 -3.60 -12.59
CA ARG A 177 9.43 -3.48 -14.00
C ARG A 177 8.41 -4.23 -14.87
N PHE A 178 7.17 -4.30 -14.41
CA PHE A 178 6.13 -5.04 -15.09
C PHE A 178 5.50 -4.20 -16.20
N ALA A 179 4.87 -4.88 -17.17
CA ALA A 179 4.33 -4.22 -18.35
C ALA A 179 3.08 -3.38 -18.04
N GLY A 180 2.21 -3.83 -17.14
CA GLY A 180 0.96 -3.16 -16.78
C GLY A 180 1.03 -2.35 -15.49
N LEU A 181 1.82 -2.81 -14.51
CA LEU A 181 1.93 -2.22 -13.18
C LEU A 181 3.33 -1.65 -12.95
N ALA A 182 3.46 -0.34 -12.77
CA ALA A 182 4.75 0.33 -12.58
C ALA A 182 5.10 0.54 -11.09
N GLU A 183 4.12 0.85 -10.23
CA GLU A 183 4.36 1.13 -8.82
C GLU A 183 3.12 0.84 -7.98
N VAL A 184 3.34 0.35 -6.74
CA VAL A 184 2.33 0.23 -5.67
C VAL A 184 2.85 0.99 -4.47
N ARG A 185 2.06 1.93 -3.93
CA ARG A 185 2.46 2.72 -2.77
C ARG A 185 1.33 2.85 -1.76
N VAL A 186 1.66 2.68 -0.48
CA VAL A 186 0.78 3.06 0.63
C VAL A 186 0.81 4.59 0.73
N LEU A 187 -0.32 5.23 0.47
CA LEU A 187 -0.48 6.69 0.50
C LEU A 187 -0.93 7.18 1.87
N GLU A 188 -1.77 6.39 2.54
CA GLU A 188 -2.40 6.75 3.80
C GLU A 188 -2.62 5.50 4.66
N ASP A 189 -2.53 5.70 5.98
CA ASP A 189 -2.91 4.73 7.01
C ASP A 189 -3.35 5.50 8.24
N PHE A 190 -4.62 5.84 8.30
CA PHE A 190 -5.18 6.71 9.33
C PHE A 190 -6.64 6.36 9.63
N GLU A 191 -6.99 6.32 10.92
CA GLU A 191 -8.37 6.10 11.43
C GLU A 191 -9.08 4.87 10.83
N GLY A 192 -8.35 3.76 10.67
CA GLY A 192 -8.91 2.53 10.11
C GLY A 192 -9.17 2.59 8.61
N GLN A 193 -8.57 3.54 7.92
CA GLN A 193 -8.56 3.63 6.47
C GLN A 193 -7.14 3.53 5.93
N ILE A 194 -6.94 2.68 4.95
CA ILE A 194 -5.72 2.58 4.16
C ILE A 194 -6.02 3.06 2.75
N SER A 195 -5.13 3.89 2.19
CA SER A 195 -5.17 4.26 0.78
C SER A 195 -3.92 3.74 0.09
N LEU A 196 -4.10 3.01 -1.02
CA LEU A 196 -3.03 2.56 -1.90
C LEU A 196 -3.15 3.27 -3.24
N GLY A 197 -2.03 3.74 -3.76
CA GLY A 197 -1.90 4.18 -5.15
C GLY A 197 -1.27 3.08 -5.99
N LEU A 198 -1.86 2.78 -7.14
CA LEU A 198 -1.24 1.97 -8.18
C LEU A 198 -0.94 2.85 -9.37
N GLY A 199 0.29 2.77 -9.88
CA GLY A 199 0.67 3.37 -11.15
C GLY A 199 0.57 2.33 -12.26
N ALA A 200 -0.34 2.54 -13.20
CA ALA A 200 -0.52 1.71 -14.38
C ALA A 200 0.27 2.28 -15.56
N SER A 201 0.90 1.41 -16.35
CA SER A 201 1.72 1.81 -17.49
C SER A 201 0.88 2.34 -18.66
N ASP A 202 -0.35 1.83 -18.82
CA ASP A 202 -1.31 2.22 -19.86
C ASP A 202 -2.65 2.60 -19.21
N LYS A 203 -3.76 2.06 -19.65
CA LYS A 203 -5.09 2.37 -19.13
C LYS A 203 -5.24 1.94 -17.67
N ALA A 204 -5.88 2.78 -16.85
CA ALA A 204 -6.20 2.43 -15.47
C ALA A 204 -7.41 1.48 -15.38
N CYS A 205 -7.31 0.32 -16.02
CA CYS A 205 -8.31 -0.74 -15.95
C CYS A 205 -7.84 -1.81 -14.96
N TYR A 206 -8.78 -2.51 -14.36
CA TYR A 206 -8.50 -3.53 -13.37
C TYR A 206 -9.61 -4.57 -13.30
N ARG A 207 -9.32 -5.70 -12.70
CA ARG A 207 -10.31 -6.60 -12.09
C ARG A 207 -9.90 -6.88 -10.66
N ALA A 208 -10.86 -7.00 -9.76
CA ALA A 208 -10.57 -7.21 -8.34
C ALA A 208 -11.51 -8.24 -7.72
N SER A 209 -10.97 -9.03 -6.80
CA SER A 209 -11.73 -10.04 -6.07
C SER A 209 -11.08 -10.31 -4.72
N PHE A 210 -11.87 -10.91 -3.81
CA PHE A 210 -11.34 -11.48 -2.57
C PHE A 210 -11.16 -12.98 -2.70
N LEU A 211 -10.03 -13.48 -2.21
CA LEU A 211 -9.78 -14.88 -1.94
C LEU A 211 -9.82 -15.12 -0.43
N THR A 212 -10.18 -16.34 -0.04
CA THR A 212 -10.21 -16.78 1.36
C THR A 212 -9.08 -17.79 1.63
N ASN A 213 -8.71 -17.94 2.91
CA ASN A 213 -7.74 -18.95 3.39
C ASN A 213 -6.32 -18.83 2.77
N PRO A 214 -5.54 -17.77 3.08
CA PRO A 214 -5.84 -16.58 3.86
C PRO A 214 -6.70 -15.57 3.08
N VAL A 215 -7.26 -14.58 3.78
CA VAL A 215 -8.02 -13.52 3.15
C VAL A 215 -7.08 -12.60 2.35
N ARG A 216 -7.37 -12.44 1.07
CA ARG A 216 -6.56 -11.64 0.15
C ARG A 216 -7.43 -10.81 -0.79
N LEU A 217 -7.17 -9.52 -0.86
CA LEU A 217 -7.63 -8.71 -1.98
C LEU A 217 -6.65 -8.90 -3.13
N VAL A 218 -7.15 -9.37 -4.25
CA VAL A 218 -6.39 -9.55 -5.49
C VAL A 218 -6.86 -8.52 -6.49
N ILE A 219 -5.92 -7.79 -7.08
CA ILE A 219 -6.18 -6.77 -8.10
C ILE A 219 -5.25 -7.06 -9.27
N ASP A 220 -5.83 -7.31 -10.43
CA ASP A 220 -5.11 -7.52 -11.68
C ASP A 220 -5.22 -6.28 -12.55
N ILE A 221 -4.11 -5.90 -13.15
CA ILE A 221 -3.96 -4.79 -14.09
C ILE A 221 -3.62 -5.41 -15.44
N PRO A 222 -4.36 -5.14 -16.53
CA PRO A 222 -4.05 -5.72 -17.84
C PRO A 222 -2.70 -5.23 -18.35
N THR A 223 -1.98 -6.11 -19.01
CA THR A 223 -0.85 -5.74 -19.86
C THR A 223 -1.36 -5.53 -21.29
N SER A 224 -0.83 -4.51 -21.96
CA SER A 224 -1.14 -4.18 -23.37
C SER A 224 -0.68 -5.28 -24.30
#